data_44e2817c8e43262fce51c864b9d19a78
#
_entry.id   44e2817c8e43262fce51c864b9d19a78
#
_cell.length_a   1.000
_cell.length_b   1.000
_cell.length_c   1.000
_cell.angle_alpha   90.00
_cell.angle_beta   90.00
_cell.angle_gamma   90.00
#
_symmetry.space_group_name_H-M   'P 1'
#
loop_
_entity.id
_entity.type
_entity.pdbx_description
1 polymer ?
#
loop_
_entity_poly.entity_id
_entity_poly.type
_entity_poly.pdbx_seq_one_letter_code
_entity_poly.pdbx_strand_id
1 'polypeptide(L)'
;MTDAGVRAFEMVAALDYERTAGSPQEAQAARSIVSALHSIGLSPHTQTFEIPLYQITRASFSVTSPASNALFFGVTGYGHSGNTPPEGLEAPFIYIENGEDSLLAQASGCIALLNIHPTPTLYHKMEAANVAGFVSISGAIDDDRRSTDLERRSLRIGRHVTSAEGGIPGLCIRAEDAARLLAAKPKRCKIILQQQTFFGQSAN
;
A
#
# COMPACT_ATOMS: atom_id res chain seq x y z
N MET A 1 -7.79 -5.70 36.06
CA MET A 1 -7.49 -4.53 35.24
C MET A 1 -7.90 -3.31 36.05
N THR A 2 -7.10 -2.24 36.08
CA THR A 2 -7.48 -1.00 36.76
C THR A 2 -8.57 -0.29 35.95
N ASP A 3 -9.42 0.55 36.61
CA ASP A 3 -10.46 1.34 35.94
C ASP A 3 -9.89 2.19 34.76
N ALA A 4 -8.69 2.72 34.91
CA ALA A 4 -7.97 3.43 33.85
C ALA A 4 -7.62 2.52 32.67
N GLY A 5 -7.25 1.27 32.90
CA GLY A 5 -6.96 0.29 31.86
C GLY A 5 -8.20 -0.14 31.08
N VAL A 6 -9.33 -0.25 31.75
CA VAL A 6 -10.63 -0.55 31.09
C VAL A 6 -11.01 0.60 30.17
N ARG A 7 -10.99 1.84 30.65
CA ARG A 7 -11.30 3.02 29.83
C ARG A 7 -10.38 3.19 28.62
N ALA A 8 -9.08 2.94 28.80
CA ALA A 8 -8.13 2.99 27.70
C ALA A 8 -8.44 1.93 26.62
N PHE A 9 -8.78 0.71 27.03
CA PHE A 9 -9.16 -0.36 26.12
C PHE A 9 -10.47 -0.02 25.36
N GLU A 10 -11.48 0.48 26.08
CA GLU A 10 -12.75 0.90 25.48
C GLU A 10 -12.56 2.00 24.44
N MET A 11 -11.65 2.96 24.71
CA MET A 11 -11.33 4.02 23.76
C MET A 11 -10.66 3.48 22.50
N VAL A 12 -9.73 2.53 22.64
CA VAL A 12 -9.09 1.88 21.48
C VAL A 12 -10.10 1.05 20.71
N ALA A 13 -10.96 0.28 21.39
CA ALA A 13 -12.01 -0.52 20.77
C ALA A 13 -13.03 0.34 20.00
N ALA A 14 -13.37 1.52 20.54
CA ALA A 14 -14.26 2.48 19.86
C ALA A 14 -13.68 3.05 18.56
N LEU A 15 -12.38 2.94 18.36
CA LEU A 15 -11.66 3.40 17.15
C LEU A 15 -11.26 2.23 16.23
N ASP A 16 -11.76 1.02 16.46
CA ASP A 16 -11.45 -0.18 15.66
C ASP A 16 -12.25 -0.19 14.34
N TYR A 17 -11.91 0.73 13.46
CA TYR A 17 -12.41 0.83 12.07
C TYR A 17 -11.38 1.52 11.18
N GLU A 18 -11.47 1.27 9.88
CA GLU A 18 -10.59 1.92 8.91
C GLU A 18 -10.84 3.43 8.91
N ARG A 19 -9.77 4.22 9.11
CA ARG A 19 -9.80 5.69 9.15
C ARG A 19 -8.60 6.29 8.41
N THR A 20 -8.66 6.23 7.11
CA THR A 20 -7.62 6.84 6.28
C THR A 20 -7.67 8.36 6.39
N ALA A 21 -6.51 9.00 6.30
CA ALA A 21 -6.41 10.45 6.35
C ALA A 21 -7.34 11.13 5.32
N GLY A 22 -8.02 12.20 5.72
CA GLY A 22 -9.01 12.92 4.91
C GLY A 22 -10.37 12.23 4.76
N SER A 23 -10.57 11.05 5.38
CA SER A 23 -11.85 10.34 5.31
C SER A 23 -12.87 10.85 6.32
N PRO A 24 -14.19 10.64 6.08
CA PRO A 24 -15.22 10.88 7.08
C PRO A 24 -14.99 10.12 8.40
N GLN A 25 -14.37 8.94 8.32
CA GLN A 25 -14.03 8.10 9.47
C GLN A 25 -12.89 8.70 10.30
N GLU A 26 -11.88 9.32 9.68
CA GLU A 26 -10.88 10.11 10.40
C GLU A 26 -11.54 11.25 11.17
N ALA A 27 -12.42 12.02 10.53
CA ALA A 27 -13.16 13.09 11.18
C ALA A 27 -14.06 12.59 12.32
N GLN A 28 -14.63 11.39 12.20
CA GLN A 28 -15.36 10.73 13.28
C GLN A 28 -14.43 10.38 14.44
N ALA A 29 -13.27 9.82 14.18
CA ALA A 29 -12.27 9.49 15.20
C ALA A 29 -11.82 10.75 15.94
N ALA A 30 -11.53 11.83 15.23
CA ALA A 30 -11.17 13.13 15.82
C ALA A 30 -12.26 13.63 16.77
N ARG A 31 -13.54 13.60 16.37
CA ARG A 31 -14.67 13.99 17.23
C ARG A 31 -14.77 13.10 18.49
N SER A 32 -14.58 11.79 18.36
CA SER A 32 -14.61 10.85 19.48
C SER A 32 -13.49 11.14 20.49
N ILE A 33 -12.27 11.43 20.00
CA ILE A 33 -11.13 11.80 20.84
C ILE A 33 -11.39 13.13 21.56
N VAL A 34 -11.85 14.15 20.83
CA VAL A 34 -12.22 15.46 21.41
C VAL A 34 -13.27 15.30 22.51
N SER A 35 -14.31 14.50 22.27
CA SER A 35 -15.36 14.24 23.27
C SER A 35 -14.82 13.57 24.53
N ALA A 36 -13.94 12.57 24.35
CA ALA A 36 -13.31 11.89 25.47
C ALA A 36 -12.41 12.82 26.30
N LEU A 37 -11.66 13.71 25.66
CA LEU A 37 -10.82 14.70 26.35
C LEU A 37 -11.68 15.73 27.11
N HIS A 38 -12.77 16.17 26.53
CA HIS A 38 -13.72 17.05 27.25
C HIS A 38 -14.32 16.39 28.48
N SER A 39 -14.64 15.08 28.42
CA SER A 39 -15.23 14.36 29.56
C SER A 39 -14.32 14.28 30.78
N ILE A 40 -13.02 14.49 30.62
CA ILE A 40 -12.02 14.54 31.71
C ILE A 40 -11.55 15.97 32.03
N GLY A 41 -12.27 16.99 31.52
CA GLY A 41 -12.02 18.40 31.84
C GLY A 41 -10.92 19.07 31.01
N LEU A 42 -10.44 18.44 29.95
CA LEU A 42 -9.49 19.05 29.02
C LEU A 42 -10.23 19.87 27.93
N SER A 43 -9.55 20.86 27.39
CA SER A 43 -10.05 21.69 26.28
C SER A 43 -9.17 21.50 25.05
N PRO A 44 -9.37 20.41 24.29
CA PRO A 44 -8.56 20.14 23.11
C PRO A 44 -8.85 21.15 22.00
N HIS A 45 -7.83 21.42 21.20
CA HIS A 45 -7.93 22.23 20.00
C HIS A 45 -7.64 21.37 18.79
N THR A 46 -8.54 21.36 17.81
CA THR A 46 -8.35 20.62 16.55
C THR A 46 -7.67 21.52 15.53
N GLN A 47 -6.54 21.10 15.00
CA GLN A 47 -5.84 21.76 13.91
C GLN A 47 -6.14 21.04 12.60
N THR A 48 -6.66 21.76 11.62
CA THR A 48 -6.84 21.24 10.26
C THR A 48 -5.67 21.64 9.37
N PHE A 49 -5.31 20.73 8.45
CA PHE A 49 -4.24 20.96 7.48
C PHE A 49 -4.54 20.23 6.18
N GLU A 50 -3.96 20.73 5.10
CA GLU A 50 -4.10 20.14 3.78
C GLU A 50 -3.06 19.03 3.57
N ILE A 51 -3.50 17.90 3.03
CA ILE A 51 -2.63 16.75 2.71
C ILE A 51 -2.94 16.21 1.32
N PRO A 52 -1.93 15.63 0.65
CA PRO A 52 -2.16 14.88 -0.57
C PRO A 52 -2.87 13.56 -0.23
N LEU A 53 -3.95 13.30 -0.93
CA LEU A 53 -4.76 12.08 -0.84
C LEU A 53 -4.71 11.33 -2.17
N TYR A 54 -5.11 10.07 -2.13
CA TYR A 54 -5.25 9.26 -3.35
C TYR A 54 -6.53 8.42 -3.30
N GLN A 55 -7.05 8.12 -4.47
CA GLN A 55 -8.16 7.19 -4.65
C GLN A 55 -7.80 6.20 -5.74
N ILE A 56 -7.72 4.92 -5.37
CA ILE A 56 -7.49 3.84 -6.33
C ILE A 56 -8.83 3.45 -6.93
N THR A 57 -8.94 3.56 -8.25
CA THR A 57 -10.16 3.22 -8.99
C THR A 57 -10.08 1.84 -9.62
N ARG A 58 -8.86 1.35 -9.88
CA ARG A 58 -8.64 0.02 -10.45
C ARG A 58 -7.27 -0.52 -10.03
N ALA A 59 -7.25 -1.76 -9.54
CA ALA A 59 -6.03 -2.52 -9.28
C ALA A 59 -6.24 -3.98 -9.70
N SER A 60 -5.33 -4.55 -10.47
CA SER A 60 -5.35 -5.98 -10.80
C SER A 60 -3.94 -6.50 -11.09
N PHE A 61 -3.74 -7.79 -10.80
CA PHE A 61 -2.51 -8.51 -11.05
C PHE A 61 -2.80 -9.89 -11.62
N SER A 62 -2.14 -10.22 -12.71
CA SER A 62 -2.24 -11.53 -13.35
C SER A 62 -0.90 -11.99 -13.91
N VAL A 63 -0.75 -13.30 -13.99
CA VAL A 63 0.42 -13.95 -14.61
C VAL A 63 -0.04 -15.00 -15.61
N THR A 64 0.73 -15.16 -16.67
CA THR A 64 0.54 -16.27 -17.61
C THR A 64 1.54 -17.37 -17.25
N SER A 65 1.03 -18.54 -16.90
CA SER A 65 1.84 -19.73 -16.68
C SER A 65 1.92 -20.56 -17.95
N PRO A 66 3.08 -21.17 -18.28
CA PRO A 66 3.21 -22.06 -19.43
C PRO A 66 2.27 -23.27 -19.37
N ALA A 67 1.80 -23.63 -18.17
CA ALA A 67 0.99 -24.82 -17.92
C ALA A 67 -0.51 -24.55 -17.77
N SER A 68 -0.96 -23.30 -17.78
CA SER A 68 -2.37 -22.98 -17.46
C SER A 68 -2.80 -21.60 -17.99
N ASN A 69 -4.11 -21.37 -17.96
CA ASN A 69 -4.72 -20.06 -18.19
C ASN A 69 -4.16 -18.99 -17.24
N ALA A 70 -4.40 -17.73 -17.54
CA ALA A 70 -3.99 -16.62 -16.68
C ALA A 70 -4.44 -16.82 -15.23
N LEU A 71 -3.49 -16.72 -14.28
CA LEU A 71 -3.77 -16.74 -12.85
C LEU A 71 -3.96 -15.31 -12.38
N PHE A 72 -5.05 -15.07 -11.65
CA PHE A 72 -5.36 -13.78 -11.02
C PHE A 72 -5.13 -13.85 -9.52
N PHE A 73 -4.66 -12.74 -8.96
CA PHE A 73 -4.38 -12.59 -7.54
C PHE A 73 -5.16 -11.42 -6.97
N GLY A 74 -5.59 -11.54 -5.72
CA GLY A 74 -6.16 -10.43 -4.98
C GLY A 74 -5.07 -9.42 -4.64
N VAL A 75 -5.26 -8.16 -5.05
CA VAL A 75 -4.28 -7.08 -4.83
C VAL A 75 -4.99 -5.78 -4.45
N THR A 76 -4.24 -4.90 -3.78
CA THR A 76 -4.56 -3.48 -3.68
C THR A 76 -3.53 -2.65 -4.42
N GLY A 77 -3.91 -1.43 -4.85
CA GLY A 77 -2.95 -0.49 -5.40
C GLY A 77 -2.06 0.11 -4.32
N TYR A 78 -0.86 0.52 -4.70
CA TYR A 78 0.06 1.26 -3.86
C TYR A 78 -0.17 2.77 -4.09
N GLY A 79 -0.71 3.46 -3.09
CA GLY A 79 -1.06 4.88 -3.20
C GLY A 79 0.15 5.75 -3.53
N HIS A 80 -0.05 6.81 -4.29
CA HIS A 80 0.98 7.74 -4.76
C HIS A 80 2.10 7.11 -5.61
N SER A 81 1.97 5.84 -6.03
CA SER A 81 2.81 5.26 -7.07
C SER A 81 2.31 5.67 -8.47
N GLY A 82 3.04 5.32 -9.53
CA GLY A 82 2.62 5.65 -10.90
C GLY A 82 1.35 4.91 -11.34
N ASN A 83 0.70 5.43 -12.37
CA ASN A 83 -0.39 4.73 -13.06
C ASN A 83 0.17 3.85 -14.20
N THR A 84 -0.53 2.77 -14.51
CA THR A 84 -0.31 2.04 -15.76
C THR A 84 -1.10 2.68 -16.90
N PRO A 85 -0.80 2.38 -18.18
CA PRO A 85 -1.76 2.56 -19.26
C PRO A 85 -3.11 1.88 -18.91
N PRO A 86 -4.26 2.34 -19.48
CA PRO A 86 -5.58 1.78 -19.19
C PRO A 86 -5.69 0.27 -19.45
N GLU A 87 -4.99 -0.24 -20.45
CA GLU A 87 -4.89 -1.65 -20.82
C GLU A 87 -3.99 -2.45 -19.87
N GLY A 88 -3.20 -1.76 -19.03
CA GLY A 88 -2.24 -2.32 -18.10
C GLY A 88 -0.82 -2.35 -18.64
N LEU A 89 0.10 -2.71 -17.77
CA LEU A 89 1.52 -2.89 -18.04
C LEU A 89 1.85 -4.38 -17.98
N GLU A 90 2.38 -4.92 -19.09
CA GLU A 90 2.86 -6.29 -19.17
C GLU A 90 4.37 -6.31 -19.35
N ALA A 91 5.08 -7.01 -18.46
CA ALA A 91 6.54 -7.08 -18.49
C ALA A 91 7.05 -8.43 -17.96
N PRO A 92 8.35 -8.76 -18.14
CA PRO A 92 8.98 -9.88 -17.46
C PRO A 92 8.81 -9.76 -15.94
N PHE A 93 8.68 -10.90 -15.27
CA PHE A 93 8.58 -10.99 -13.82
C PHE A 93 9.95 -11.28 -13.21
N ILE A 94 10.28 -10.60 -12.11
CA ILE A 94 11.49 -10.86 -11.33
C ILE A 94 11.20 -10.79 -9.83
N TYR A 95 11.78 -11.69 -9.05
CA TYR A 95 11.76 -11.61 -7.59
C TYR A 95 13.09 -11.03 -7.11
N ILE A 96 13.03 -9.89 -6.42
CA ILE A 96 14.20 -9.14 -5.98
C ILE A 96 14.32 -9.04 -4.45
N GLU A 97 13.59 -9.91 -3.73
CA GLU A 97 13.64 -10.00 -2.27
C GLU A 97 13.45 -8.63 -1.59
N ASN A 98 14.48 -8.12 -0.94
CA ASN A 98 14.46 -6.82 -0.25
C ASN A 98 15.03 -5.68 -1.11
N GLY A 99 15.33 -5.93 -2.40
CA GLY A 99 15.84 -4.91 -3.32
C GLY A 99 17.33 -4.60 -3.17
N GLU A 100 18.14 -5.65 -2.91
CA GLU A 100 19.60 -5.56 -2.93
C GLU A 100 20.09 -5.07 -4.31
N ASP A 101 21.17 -4.28 -4.32
CA ASP A 101 21.68 -3.64 -5.56
C ASP A 101 22.01 -4.65 -6.66
N SER A 102 22.49 -5.84 -6.32
CA SER A 102 22.77 -6.93 -7.25
C SER A 102 21.54 -7.51 -7.94
N LEU A 103 20.39 -7.52 -7.25
CA LEU A 103 19.10 -7.98 -7.79
C LEU A 103 18.42 -6.85 -8.57
N LEU A 104 18.51 -5.63 -8.09
CA LEU A 104 18.02 -4.43 -8.78
C LEU A 104 18.67 -4.25 -10.15
N ALA A 105 19.97 -4.52 -10.27
CA ALA A 105 20.70 -4.44 -11.54
C ALA A 105 20.14 -5.39 -12.63
N GLN A 106 19.39 -6.42 -12.24
CA GLN A 106 18.76 -7.39 -13.14
C GLN A 106 17.30 -7.05 -13.46
N ALA A 107 16.72 -6.05 -12.77
CA ALA A 107 15.28 -5.75 -12.79
C ALA A 107 14.85 -4.73 -13.85
N SER A 108 15.77 -4.26 -14.70
CA SER A 108 15.46 -3.28 -15.75
C SER A 108 14.35 -3.78 -16.68
N GLY A 109 13.29 -2.99 -16.84
CA GLY A 109 12.13 -3.34 -17.66
C GLY A 109 11.24 -4.45 -17.11
N CYS A 110 11.49 -4.93 -15.88
CA CYS A 110 10.71 -5.98 -15.24
C CYS A 110 9.67 -5.43 -14.26
N ILE A 111 8.66 -6.23 -13.97
CA ILE A 111 7.80 -6.06 -12.80
C ILE A 111 8.42 -6.86 -11.64
N ALA A 112 8.80 -6.16 -10.59
CA ALA A 112 9.55 -6.71 -9.46
C ALA A 112 8.65 -7.11 -8.29
N LEU A 113 8.80 -8.32 -7.75
CA LEU A 113 8.20 -8.72 -6.47
C LEU A 113 9.18 -8.41 -5.34
N LEU A 114 8.67 -7.81 -4.26
CA LEU A 114 9.41 -7.40 -3.06
C LEU A 114 8.84 -8.04 -1.81
N ASN A 115 9.70 -8.50 -0.89
CA ASN A 115 9.29 -8.96 0.45
C ASN A 115 8.87 -7.80 1.37
N ILE A 116 9.33 -6.59 1.08
CA ILE A 116 9.16 -5.42 1.92
C ILE A 116 8.40 -4.32 1.18
N HIS A 117 7.79 -3.43 1.94
CA HIS A 117 7.25 -2.19 1.39
C HIS A 117 8.39 -1.25 1.04
N PRO A 118 8.44 -0.73 -0.20
CA PRO A 118 9.54 0.13 -0.61
C PRO A 118 9.56 1.42 0.23
N THR A 119 10.73 1.68 0.82
CA THR A 119 11.06 2.99 1.38
C THR A 119 11.23 4.00 0.22
N PRO A 120 11.18 5.32 0.47
CA PRO A 120 11.49 6.32 -0.57
C PRO A 120 12.84 6.07 -1.25
N THR A 121 13.85 5.68 -0.47
CA THR A 121 15.20 5.36 -1.00
C THR A 121 15.16 4.17 -1.96
N LEU A 122 14.47 3.08 -1.57
CA LEU A 122 14.35 1.89 -2.43
C LEU A 122 13.52 2.20 -3.69
N TYR A 123 12.46 2.99 -3.55
CA TYR A 123 11.65 3.41 -4.69
C TYR A 123 12.49 4.17 -5.73
N HIS A 124 13.29 5.14 -5.30
CA HIS A 124 14.20 5.88 -6.19
C HIS A 124 15.30 4.98 -6.81
N LYS A 125 15.79 3.99 -6.06
CA LYS A 125 16.70 2.98 -6.64
C LYS A 125 16.03 2.16 -7.73
N MET A 126 14.77 1.77 -7.55
CA MET A 126 13.98 1.07 -8.58
C MET A 126 13.76 1.95 -9.82
N GLU A 127 13.45 3.24 -9.63
CA GLU A 127 13.35 4.19 -10.75
C GLU A 127 14.67 4.28 -11.51
N ALA A 128 15.79 4.48 -10.81
CA ALA A 128 17.12 4.56 -11.42
C ALA A 128 17.52 3.26 -12.14
N ALA A 129 17.08 2.11 -11.64
CA ALA A 129 17.28 0.79 -12.28
C ALA A 129 16.30 0.53 -13.44
N ASN A 130 15.41 1.48 -13.77
CA ASN A 130 14.40 1.36 -14.82
C ASN A 130 13.46 0.15 -14.61
N VAL A 131 13.07 -0.12 -13.34
CA VAL A 131 12.05 -1.11 -13.02
C VAL A 131 10.71 -0.65 -13.59
N ALA A 132 10.00 -1.53 -14.29
CA ALA A 132 8.76 -1.15 -14.98
C ALA A 132 7.55 -1.04 -14.02
N GLY A 133 7.54 -1.82 -12.95
CA GLY A 133 6.50 -1.83 -11.94
C GLY A 133 6.91 -2.69 -10.75
N PHE A 134 6.18 -2.62 -9.63
CA PHE A 134 6.47 -3.47 -8.48
C PHE A 134 5.22 -4.05 -7.82
N VAL A 135 5.41 -5.17 -7.12
CA VAL A 135 4.43 -5.81 -6.26
C VAL A 135 5.10 -6.03 -4.89
N SER A 136 4.52 -5.48 -3.84
CA SER A 136 5.02 -5.58 -2.47
C SER A 136 4.19 -6.60 -1.69
N ILE A 137 4.85 -7.49 -0.95
CA ILE A 137 4.17 -8.49 -0.12
C ILE A 137 3.67 -7.83 1.16
N SER A 138 2.39 -8.02 1.49
CA SER A 138 1.76 -7.63 2.74
C SER A 138 1.70 -8.81 3.70
N GLY A 139 2.14 -8.61 4.96
CA GLY A 139 2.22 -9.63 5.99
C GLY A 139 3.52 -10.43 5.96
N ALA A 140 3.66 -11.32 6.92
CA ALA A 140 4.79 -12.24 7.01
C ALA A 140 4.35 -13.66 6.62
N ILE A 141 5.21 -14.40 5.94
CA ILE A 141 4.95 -15.80 5.51
C ILE A 141 4.80 -16.72 6.73
N ASP A 142 5.43 -16.38 7.83
CA ASP A 142 5.40 -17.09 9.11
C ASP A 142 4.34 -16.57 10.09
N ASP A 143 3.49 -15.63 9.65
CA ASP A 143 2.35 -15.18 10.44
C ASP A 143 1.32 -16.32 10.53
N ASP A 144 1.00 -16.78 11.74
CA ASP A 144 0.00 -17.83 12.04
C ASP A 144 -1.43 -17.44 11.60
N ARG A 145 -1.63 -16.24 11.13
CA ARG A 145 -2.89 -15.78 10.57
C ARG A 145 -3.13 -16.49 9.24
N ARG A 146 -4.18 -17.28 9.20
CA ARG A 146 -4.59 -18.04 8.01
C ARG A 146 -5.02 -17.17 6.82
N SER A 147 -5.17 -15.86 7.02
CA SER A 147 -5.36 -14.87 5.96
C SER A 147 -4.67 -13.59 6.36
N THR A 148 -3.77 -13.12 5.53
CA THR A 148 -3.18 -11.79 5.66
C THR A 148 -4.14 -10.80 5.01
N ASP A 149 -4.52 -9.75 5.73
CA ASP A 149 -5.30 -8.67 5.13
C ASP A 149 -4.47 -7.93 4.09
N LEU A 150 -5.10 -7.58 2.98
CA LEU A 150 -4.50 -6.70 2.00
C LEU A 150 -4.43 -5.29 2.59
N GLU A 151 -3.26 -4.89 3.05
CA GLU A 151 -3.05 -3.56 3.58
C GLU A 151 -3.06 -2.50 2.47
N ARG A 152 -3.71 -1.38 2.74
CA ARG A 152 -3.58 -0.19 1.91
C ARG A 152 -2.26 0.48 2.25
N ARG A 153 -1.37 0.52 1.28
CA ARG A 153 -0.06 1.16 1.41
C ARG A 153 0.06 2.33 0.46
N SER A 154 0.90 3.28 0.84
CA SER A 154 1.23 4.43 -0.01
C SER A 154 2.70 4.78 0.12
N LEU A 155 3.25 5.35 -0.93
CA LEU A 155 4.58 5.94 -0.87
C LEU A 155 4.54 7.15 0.05
N ARG A 156 5.38 7.16 1.07
CA ARG A 156 5.65 8.34 1.88
C ARG A 156 6.71 9.18 1.14
N ILE A 157 6.27 9.84 0.09
CA ILE A 157 7.10 10.82 -0.60
C ILE A 157 6.96 12.11 0.21
N GLY A 158 8.09 12.75 0.55
CA GLY A 158 8.10 13.98 1.35
C GLY A 158 7.17 15.07 0.80
N ARG A 159 7.26 16.31 1.27
CA ARG A 159 6.33 17.43 0.95
C ARG A 159 6.05 17.68 -0.54
N HIS A 160 6.78 17.05 -1.43
CA HIS A 160 6.56 17.05 -2.88
C HIS A 160 6.08 15.66 -3.29
N VAL A 161 4.79 15.38 -3.08
CA VAL A 161 4.13 14.27 -3.77
C VAL A 161 4.20 14.60 -5.25
N THR A 162 5.14 13.95 -5.93
CA THR A 162 5.14 13.99 -7.39
C THR A 162 3.81 13.38 -7.84
N SER A 163 3.11 14.10 -8.69
CA SER A 163 1.88 13.64 -9.34
C SER A 163 2.05 12.18 -9.78
N ALA A 164 0.97 11.41 -9.75
CA ALA A 164 0.91 10.04 -10.28
C ALA A 164 1.32 9.93 -11.77
N GLU A 165 1.67 11.03 -12.39
CA GLU A 165 2.20 11.14 -13.74
C GLU A 165 3.71 10.89 -13.70
N GLY A 166 4.11 9.65 -14.02
CA GLY A 166 5.50 9.30 -14.32
C GLY A 166 6.26 8.42 -13.33
N GLY A 167 5.66 8.03 -12.21
CA GLY A 167 6.29 7.09 -11.26
C GLY A 167 6.11 5.62 -11.65
N ILE A 168 6.81 4.71 -10.97
CA ILE A 168 6.67 3.27 -11.14
C ILE A 168 5.34 2.81 -10.52
N PRO A 169 4.42 2.14 -11.25
CA PRO A 169 3.18 1.61 -10.69
C PRO A 169 3.45 0.48 -9.70
N GLY A 170 2.74 0.50 -8.58
CA GLY A 170 2.92 -0.47 -7.50
C GLY A 170 1.63 -1.10 -7.01
N LEU A 171 1.71 -2.37 -6.62
CA LEU A 171 0.62 -3.14 -6.02
C LEU A 171 1.07 -3.76 -4.70
N CYS A 172 0.10 -4.15 -3.87
CA CYS A 172 0.30 -5.03 -2.72
C CYS A 172 -0.40 -6.36 -2.95
N ILE A 173 0.25 -7.46 -2.58
CA ILE A 173 -0.26 -8.83 -2.64
C ILE A 173 -0.16 -9.49 -1.26
N ARG A 174 -1.06 -10.40 -0.94
CA ARG A 174 -0.98 -11.18 0.30
C ARG A 174 0.22 -12.12 0.29
N ALA A 175 0.78 -12.41 1.46
CA ALA A 175 1.91 -13.34 1.60
C ALA A 175 1.60 -14.73 1.04
N GLU A 176 0.41 -15.26 1.30
CA GLU A 176 -0.05 -16.56 0.77
C GLU A 176 -0.18 -16.57 -0.75
N ASP A 177 -0.67 -15.48 -1.35
CA ASP A 177 -0.78 -15.33 -2.79
C ASP A 177 0.60 -15.13 -3.44
N ALA A 178 1.53 -14.44 -2.76
CA ALA A 178 2.92 -14.33 -3.20
C ALA A 178 3.62 -15.69 -3.21
N ALA A 179 3.38 -16.54 -2.22
CA ALA A 179 3.89 -17.91 -2.21
C ALA A 179 3.36 -18.72 -3.41
N ARG A 180 2.05 -18.60 -3.72
CA ARG A 180 1.44 -19.23 -4.91
C ARG A 180 2.03 -18.69 -6.21
N LEU A 181 2.26 -17.38 -6.28
CA LEU A 181 2.88 -16.71 -7.41
C LEU A 181 4.29 -17.25 -7.67
N LEU A 182 5.12 -17.32 -6.62
CA LEU A 182 6.49 -17.85 -6.74
C LEU A 182 6.50 -19.33 -7.13
N ALA A 183 5.58 -20.14 -6.59
CA ALA A 183 5.42 -21.56 -6.97
C ALA A 183 5.05 -21.74 -8.45
N ALA A 184 4.28 -20.80 -9.02
CA ALA A 184 3.90 -20.82 -10.44
C ALA A 184 5.05 -20.48 -11.39
N LYS A 185 6.16 -19.92 -10.89
CA LYS A 185 7.37 -19.54 -11.65
C LYS A 185 7.05 -18.77 -12.94
N PRO A 186 6.28 -17.68 -12.88
CA PRO A 186 5.88 -16.95 -14.06
C PRO A 186 7.09 -16.30 -14.73
N LYS A 187 7.09 -16.25 -16.05
CA LYS A 187 8.10 -15.49 -16.81
C LYS A 187 7.67 -14.05 -17.03
N ARG A 188 6.37 -13.81 -17.14
CA ARG A 188 5.77 -12.51 -17.40
C ARG A 188 4.55 -12.32 -16.50
N CYS A 189 4.25 -11.07 -16.21
CA CYS A 189 3.05 -10.69 -15.48
C CYS A 189 2.47 -9.40 -16.04
N LYS A 190 1.22 -9.16 -15.70
CA LYS A 190 0.50 -7.94 -16.05
C LYS A 190 -0.06 -7.30 -14.79
N ILE A 191 0.20 -6.00 -14.64
CA ILE A 191 -0.39 -5.16 -13.60
C ILE A 191 -1.31 -4.10 -14.22
N ILE A 192 -2.37 -3.76 -13.53
CA ILE A 192 -3.19 -2.59 -13.80
C ILE A 192 -3.29 -1.82 -12.50
N LEU A 193 -2.95 -0.54 -12.54
CA LEU A 193 -3.18 0.41 -11.46
C LEU A 193 -3.68 1.71 -12.07
N GLN A 194 -4.86 2.14 -11.62
CA GLN A 194 -5.43 3.44 -11.92
C GLN A 194 -5.76 4.13 -10.60
N GLN A 195 -5.21 5.30 -10.40
CA GLN A 195 -5.48 6.12 -9.22
C GLN A 195 -5.51 7.60 -9.58
N GLN A 196 -6.21 8.36 -8.76
CA GLN A 196 -6.25 9.81 -8.81
C GLN A 196 -5.62 10.35 -7.52
N THR A 197 -4.83 11.41 -7.64
CA THR A 197 -4.27 12.17 -6.52
C THR A 197 -4.98 13.52 -6.44
N PHE A 198 -5.30 13.95 -5.23
CA PHE A 198 -5.93 15.23 -4.97
C PHE A 198 -5.54 15.74 -3.58
N PHE A 199 -5.76 17.02 -3.32
CA PHE A 199 -5.57 17.58 -1.97
C PHE A 199 -6.88 17.54 -1.21
N GLY A 200 -6.80 17.19 0.06
CA GLY A 200 -7.93 17.17 0.97
C GLY A 200 -7.54 17.63 2.37
N GLN A 201 -8.53 17.80 3.23
CA GLN A 201 -8.33 18.25 4.60
C GLN A 201 -8.20 17.05 5.53
N SER A 202 -7.23 17.12 6.43
CA SER A 202 -7.06 16.21 7.57
C SER A 202 -7.06 17.03 8.86
N ALA A 203 -7.18 16.36 10.01
CA ALA A 203 -7.23 17.00 11.30
C ALA A 203 -6.33 16.30 12.34
N ASN A 204 -5.70 17.12 13.18
CA ASN A 204 -4.83 16.65 14.25
C ASN A 204 -5.24 17.27 15.60
#